data_c0f7f24557fcc60455be8bdb55e80760
#
_entry.id   c0f7f24557fcc60455be8bdb55e80760
#
_cell.length_a   1.000
_cell.length_b   1.000
_cell.length_c   1.000
_cell.angle_alpha   90.00
_cell.angle_beta   90.00
_cell.angle_gamma   90.00
#
_symmetry.space_group_name_H-M   'P 1'
#
loop_
_entity.id
_entity.type
_entity.pdbx_description
1 polymer ?
#
loop_
_entity_poly.entity_id
_entity_poly.type
_entity_poly.pdbx_seq_one_letter_code
_entity_poly.pdbx_strand_id
1 'polypeptide(L)'
;MGQDGIALFCTLHPASSEKAERCINLLCTSAREYYRTPRANCTAWSYFTPFQPKKANSIADHPVICGLEIYTTKAALQSQVDDPVYFQRYHEIVKQENLYARPEELVAWYPAGGFLTRDPSADGEEDGVLVSVTRMTAKRSFEDLMGILRPFVDWVTKTEPNVFTYAIFSRPKAPRELLLIVRYKDRKALKGHLEAPEHTDVVEKLTRALESDITQSTTLWQEVPDSFVNHGTGDGKSRDASAKL
;
A
#
# COMPACT_ATOMS: atom_id res chain seq x y z
N MET A 1 -2.09 -9.68 -12.23
CA MET A 1 -3.10 -9.70 -11.13
C MET A 1 -4.42 -10.19 -11.71
N GLY A 2 -5.12 -11.09 -11.01
CA GLY A 2 -6.42 -11.60 -11.47
C GLY A 2 -7.48 -10.49 -11.54
N GLN A 3 -8.39 -10.56 -12.51
CA GLN A 3 -9.44 -9.55 -12.71
C GLN A 3 -10.44 -9.44 -11.54
N ASP A 4 -10.46 -10.38 -10.61
CA ASP A 4 -11.43 -10.47 -9.51
C ASP A 4 -10.90 -9.91 -8.17
N GLY A 5 -9.65 -9.46 -8.13
CA GLY A 5 -9.03 -8.92 -6.92
C GLY A 5 -9.66 -7.60 -6.47
N ILE A 6 -9.73 -7.39 -5.16
CA ILE A 6 -10.15 -6.15 -4.55
C ILE A 6 -9.09 -5.65 -3.58
N ALA A 7 -8.82 -4.35 -3.61
CA ALA A 7 -7.96 -3.68 -2.67
C ALA A 7 -8.77 -2.72 -1.80
N LEU A 8 -8.44 -2.64 -0.52
CA LEU A 8 -8.90 -1.59 0.38
C LEU A 8 -7.72 -0.68 0.69
N PHE A 9 -7.90 0.61 0.45
CA PHE A 9 -7.02 1.64 0.99
C PHE A 9 -7.68 2.19 2.25
N CYS A 10 -7.00 1.96 3.38
CA CYS A 10 -7.51 2.28 4.71
C CYS A 10 -6.84 3.56 5.22
N THR A 11 -7.61 4.41 5.91
CA THR A 11 -7.07 5.52 6.69
C THR A 11 -7.65 5.44 8.09
N LEU A 12 -6.79 5.22 9.08
CA LEU A 12 -7.14 5.10 10.48
C LEU A 12 -6.77 6.40 11.19
N HIS A 13 -7.57 6.80 12.16
CA HIS A 13 -7.43 8.06 12.88
C HIS A 13 -7.28 7.84 14.39
N PRO A 14 -6.13 7.37 14.88
CA PRO A 14 -5.91 7.17 16.30
C PRO A 14 -6.11 8.47 17.09
N ALA A 15 -6.67 8.36 18.29
CA ALA A 15 -7.00 9.53 19.12
C ALA A 15 -5.79 10.17 19.83
N SER A 16 -4.65 9.47 19.87
CA SER A 16 -3.38 9.97 20.41
C SER A 16 -2.21 9.14 19.86
N SER A 17 -0.98 9.59 20.06
CA SER A 17 0.23 8.84 19.68
C SER A 17 0.32 7.49 20.39
N GLU A 18 -0.02 7.41 21.68
CA GLU A 18 -0.08 6.15 22.42
C GLU A 18 -1.11 5.18 21.82
N LYS A 19 -2.29 5.71 21.43
CA LYS A 19 -3.30 4.90 20.76
C LYS A 19 -2.89 4.47 19.35
N ALA A 20 -2.10 5.29 18.66
CA ALA A 20 -1.51 4.89 17.38
C ALA A 20 -0.54 3.71 17.55
N GLU A 21 0.34 3.74 18.56
CA GLU A 21 1.21 2.61 18.88
C GLU A 21 0.40 1.35 19.23
N ARG A 22 -0.69 1.51 19.99
CA ARG A 22 -1.60 0.41 20.30
C ARG A 22 -2.24 -0.19 19.05
N CYS A 23 -2.73 0.64 18.13
CA CYS A 23 -3.27 0.19 16.84
C CYS A 23 -2.20 -0.56 16.03
N ILE A 24 -0.99 -0.02 15.91
CA ILE A 24 0.13 -0.65 15.20
C ILE A 24 0.43 -2.03 15.79
N ASN A 25 0.51 -2.15 17.10
CA ASN A 25 0.77 -3.44 17.78
C ASN A 25 -0.32 -4.47 17.47
N LEU A 26 -1.59 -4.08 17.44
CA LEU A 26 -2.70 -4.96 17.07
C LEU A 26 -2.60 -5.39 15.61
N LEU A 27 -2.32 -4.45 14.70
CA LEU A 27 -2.16 -4.72 13.27
C LEU A 27 -0.98 -5.66 12.99
N CYS A 28 0.18 -5.41 13.62
CA CYS A 28 1.34 -6.31 13.50
C CYS A 28 1.06 -7.71 14.06
N THR A 29 0.27 -7.81 15.13
CA THR A 29 -0.18 -9.11 15.67
C THR A 29 -1.06 -9.84 14.66
N SER A 30 -2.05 -9.16 14.09
CA SER A 30 -2.89 -9.72 13.02
C SER A 30 -2.07 -10.13 11.79
N ALA A 31 -1.05 -9.34 11.41
CA ALA A 31 -0.14 -9.69 10.33
C ALA A 31 0.57 -11.02 10.60
N ARG A 32 1.14 -11.20 11.79
CA ARG A 32 1.88 -12.41 12.16
C ARG A 32 1.01 -13.64 12.27
N GLU A 33 -0.13 -13.53 12.92
CA GLU A 33 -0.94 -14.67 13.35
C GLU A 33 -2.00 -15.08 12.32
N TYR A 34 -2.42 -14.15 11.46
CA TYR A 34 -3.46 -14.41 10.48
C TYR A 34 -3.02 -14.13 9.06
N TYR A 35 -2.65 -12.87 8.71
CA TYR A 35 -2.42 -12.49 7.32
C TYR A 35 -1.24 -13.18 6.66
N ARG A 36 -0.21 -13.59 7.40
CA ARG A 36 0.91 -14.40 6.89
C ARG A 36 0.53 -15.86 6.64
N THR A 37 -0.65 -16.28 7.07
CA THR A 37 -1.11 -17.65 6.84
C THR A 37 -1.92 -17.75 5.54
N PRO A 38 -1.92 -18.92 4.87
CA PRO A 38 -2.73 -19.14 3.66
C PRO A 38 -4.24 -18.94 3.88
N ARG A 39 -4.71 -18.98 5.13
CA ARG A 39 -6.13 -18.83 5.50
C ARG A 39 -6.69 -17.46 5.16
N ALA A 40 -5.86 -16.42 5.12
CA ALA A 40 -6.31 -15.06 4.92
C ALA A 40 -6.79 -14.75 3.49
N ASN A 41 -6.45 -15.58 2.48
CA ASN A 41 -6.72 -15.32 1.07
C ASN A 41 -6.37 -13.88 0.64
N CYS A 42 -5.34 -13.32 1.27
CA CYS A 42 -4.85 -11.98 1.09
C CYS A 42 -3.63 -12.03 0.18
N THR A 43 -3.62 -11.24 -0.87
CA THR A 43 -2.45 -11.16 -1.78
C THR A 43 -1.35 -10.30 -1.17
N ALA A 44 -1.72 -9.16 -0.60
CA ALA A 44 -0.80 -8.28 0.11
C ALA A 44 -1.56 -7.52 1.21
N TRP A 45 -0.84 -7.21 2.28
CA TRP A 45 -1.37 -6.46 3.42
C TRP A 45 -0.22 -5.68 4.04
N SER A 46 -0.37 -4.37 4.23
CA SER A 46 0.67 -3.50 4.74
C SER A 46 0.08 -2.24 5.34
N TYR A 47 0.68 -1.76 6.44
CA TYR A 47 0.32 -0.50 7.08
C TYR A 47 1.53 0.43 7.16
N PHE A 48 1.27 1.73 7.15
CA PHE A 48 2.30 2.76 7.12
C PHE A 48 1.87 4.02 7.88
N THR A 49 2.86 4.71 8.44
CA THR A 49 2.72 5.98 9.15
C THR A 49 3.31 7.13 8.32
N PRO A 50 2.91 8.39 8.54
CA PRO A 50 3.49 9.51 7.83
C PRO A 50 5.00 9.54 7.94
N PHE A 51 5.70 9.66 6.81
CA PHE A 51 7.13 9.84 6.80
C PHE A 51 7.49 11.21 7.36
N GLN A 52 8.20 11.23 8.47
CA GLN A 52 8.69 12.46 9.09
C GLN A 52 10.20 12.56 8.87
N PRO A 53 10.69 13.56 8.13
CA PRO A 53 12.12 13.83 8.09
C PRO A 53 12.62 14.20 9.49
N LYS A 54 13.79 13.68 9.90
CA LYS A 54 14.41 13.79 11.25
C LYS A 54 14.48 15.23 11.86
N LYS A 55 14.03 16.26 11.13
CA LYS A 55 14.03 17.67 11.56
C LYS A 55 12.64 18.30 11.67
N ALA A 56 11.57 17.56 11.47
CA ALA A 56 10.22 18.11 11.60
C ALA A 56 9.79 18.04 13.07
N ASN A 57 9.89 19.16 13.78
CA ASN A 57 9.39 19.31 15.15
C ASN A 57 7.84 19.44 15.24
N SER A 58 7.12 19.11 14.22
CA SER A 58 5.67 19.09 14.28
C SER A 58 5.19 17.69 14.67
N ILE A 59 4.85 17.51 15.94
CA ILE A 59 3.93 16.49 16.37
C ILE A 59 2.63 16.79 15.63
N ALA A 60 2.23 15.94 14.69
CA ALA A 60 0.91 16.07 14.10
C ALA A 60 -0.11 15.96 15.23
N ASP A 61 -0.96 16.98 15.42
CA ASP A 61 -1.96 17.02 16.49
C ASP A 61 -2.89 15.79 16.45
N HIS A 62 -2.91 15.06 15.33
CA HIS A 62 -3.68 13.82 15.14
C HIS A 62 -2.85 12.78 14.36
N PRO A 63 -2.43 11.70 15.00
CA PRO A 63 -1.74 10.61 14.30
C PRO A 63 -2.67 9.96 13.26
N VAL A 64 -2.08 9.59 12.12
CA VAL A 64 -2.77 8.89 11.03
C VAL A 64 -1.99 7.64 10.71
N ILE A 65 -2.71 6.53 10.47
CA ILE A 65 -2.14 5.29 9.94
C ILE A 65 -2.87 5.00 8.63
N CYS A 66 -2.13 4.76 7.56
CA CYS A 66 -2.71 4.27 6.31
C CYS A 66 -2.38 2.79 6.11
N GLY A 67 -3.19 2.11 5.31
CA GLY A 67 -2.99 0.71 4.98
C GLY A 67 -3.47 0.37 3.58
N LEU A 68 -2.86 -0.67 3.03
CA LEU A 68 -3.27 -1.30 1.79
C LEU A 68 -3.47 -2.79 2.04
N GLU A 69 -4.68 -3.25 1.78
CA GLU A 69 -5.07 -4.64 1.89
C GLU A 69 -5.56 -5.12 0.53
N ILE A 70 -5.01 -6.20 -0.01
CA ILE A 70 -5.38 -6.74 -1.32
C ILE A 70 -5.83 -8.18 -1.15
N TYR A 71 -7.05 -8.45 -1.55
CA TYR A 71 -7.68 -9.77 -1.49
C TYR A 71 -7.83 -10.36 -2.88
N THR A 72 -7.75 -11.68 -2.98
CA THR A 72 -7.89 -12.40 -4.24
C THR A 72 -9.28 -12.22 -4.86
N THR A 73 -10.31 -12.08 -4.01
CA THR A 73 -11.71 -11.91 -4.41
C THR A 73 -12.49 -11.11 -3.37
N LYS A 74 -13.67 -10.65 -3.73
CA LYS A 74 -14.64 -10.05 -2.77
C LYS A 74 -15.07 -11.04 -1.69
N ALA A 75 -15.18 -12.33 -2.03
CA ALA A 75 -15.53 -13.38 -1.07
C ALA A 75 -14.40 -13.56 -0.02
N ALA A 76 -13.14 -13.45 -0.44
CA ALA A 76 -11.99 -13.48 0.48
C ALA A 76 -12.02 -12.28 1.45
N LEU A 77 -12.33 -11.08 0.95
CA LEU A 77 -12.54 -9.92 1.82
C LEU A 77 -13.72 -10.15 2.78
N GLN A 78 -14.85 -10.68 2.32
CA GLN A 78 -16.00 -10.96 3.18
C GLN A 78 -15.63 -11.98 4.27
N SER A 79 -14.92 -13.05 3.93
CA SER A 79 -14.44 -14.03 4.91
C SER A 79 -13.57 -13.43 6.01
N GLN A 80 -12.79 -12.40 5.67
CA GLN A 80 -12.02 -11.67 6.68
C GLN A 80 -12.92 -10.83 7.58
N VAL A 81 -13.89 -10.10 7.01
CA VAL A 81 -14.84 -9.28 7.78
C VAL A 81 -15.63 -10.15 8.77
N ASP A 82 -15.93 -11.38 8.37
CA ASP A 82 -16.67 -12.35 9.19
C ASP A 82 -15.77 -13.08 10.20
N ASP A 83 -14.44 -12.89 10.16
CA ASP A 83 -13.51 -13.56 11.08
C ASP A 83 -13.64 -13.01 12.51
N PRO A 84 -14.05 -13.83 13.48
CA PRO A 84 -14.30 -13.36 14.85
C PRO A 84 -13.02 -13.18 15.67
N VAL A 85 -11.92 -13.83 15.26
CA VAL A 85 -10.71 -13.92 16.10
C VAL A 85 -9.79 -12.73 15.88
N TYR A 86 -9.62 -12.30 14.62
CA TYR A 86 -8.70 -11.22 14.28
C TYR A 86 -9.45 -9.96 13.88
N PHE A 87 -10.31 -9.99 12.85
CA PHE A 87 -10.97 -8.80 12.35
C PHE A 87 -11.99 -8.24 13.35
N GLN A 88 -13.00 -9.03 13.75
CA GLN A 88 -14.04 -8.55 14.67
C GLN A 88 -13.44 -8.22 16.04
N ARG A 89 -12.50 -9.04 16.51
CA ARG A 89 -11.79 -8.77 17.78
C ARG A 89 -10.98 -7.48 17.73
N TYR A 90 -10.33 -7.16 16.61
CA TYR A 90 -9.67 -5.88 16.42
C TYR A 90 -10.64 -4.70 16.61
N HIS A 91 -11.78 -4.72 15.93
CA HIS A 91 -12.78 -3.67 16.01
C HIS A 91 -13.44 -3.57 17.41
N GLU A 92 -13.62 -4.70 18.10
CA GLU A 92 -14.06 -4.69 19.50
C GLU A 92 -13.06 -3.95 20.40
N ILE A 93 -11.77 -4.24 20.26
CA ILE A 93 -10.71 -3.59 21.04
C ILE A 93 -10.65 -2.08 20.70
N VAL A 94 -10.70 -1.73 19.42
CA VAL A 94 -10.74 -0.33 18.96
C VAL A 94 -11.87 0.43 19.65
N LYS A 95 -13.06 -0.17 19.74
CA LYS A 95 -14.24 0.41 20.39
C LYS A 95 -14.08 0.46 21.91
N GLN A 96 -13.67 -0.63 22.56
CA GLN A 96 -13.54 -0.73 24.02
C GLN A 96 -12.48 0.22 24.56
N GLU A 97 -11.35 0.35 23.88
CA GLU A 97 -10.24 1.21 24.29
C GLU A 97 -10.37 2.65 23.71
N ASN A 98 -11.42 2.95 22.94
CA ASN A 98 -11.63 4.22 22.25
C ASN A 98 -10.39 4.65 21.46
N LEU A 99 -9.82 3.74 20.64
CA LEU A 99 -8.56 3.98 19.96
C LEU A 99 -8.64 5.05 18.89
N TYR A 100 -9.79 5.25 18.24
CA TYR A 100 -9.97 6.21 17.15
C TYR A 100 -10.64 7.50 17.61
N ALA A 101 -10.16 8.64 17.10
CA ALA A 101 -10.79 9.96 17.29
C ALA A 101 -12.02 10.13 16.37
N ARG A 102 -12.03 9.44 15.24
CA ARG A 102 -13.14 9.42 14.28
C ARG A 102 -13.14 8.08 13.53
N PRO A 103 -14.26 7.72 12.85
CA PRO A 103 -14.33 6.48 12.08
C PRO A 103 -13.21 6.37 11.04
N GLU A 104 -12.79 5.16 10.80
CA GLU A 104 -11.87 4.82 9.72
C GLU A 104 -12.47 5.09 8.34
N GLU A 105 -11.62 5.41 7.39
CA GLU A 105 -11.99 5.57 5.99
C GLU A 105 -11.51 4.36 5.21
N LEU A 106 -12.44 3.66 4.58
CA LEU A 106 -12.14 2.49 3.74
C LEU A 106 -12.59 2.77 2.31
N VAL A 107 -11.64 2.78 1.39
CA VAL A 107 -11.92 3.01 -0.03
C VAL A 107 -11.55 1.78 -0.83
N ALA A 108 -12.54 1.22 -1.52
CA ALA A 108 -12.34 0.07 -2.40
C ALA A 108 -11.74 0.49 -3.75
N TRP A 109 -10.69 -0.20 -4.14
CA TRP A 109 -9.95 -0.07 -5.39
C TRP A 109 -9.81 -1.42 -6.07
N TYR A 110 -9.48 -1.42 -7.35
CA TYR A 110 -9.33 -2.65 -8.13
C TYR A 110 -7.97 -2.63 -8.83
N PRO A 111 -7.19 -3.72 -8.73
CA PRO A 111 -5.91 -3.83 -9.41
C PRO A 111 -6.05 -3.60 -10.92
N ALA A 112 -5.22 -2.72 -11.48
CA ALA A 112 -5.31 -2.32 -12.88
C ALA A 112 -3.99 -2.45 -13.64
N GLY A 113 -2.86 -2.58 -12.93
CA GLY A 113 -1.55 -2.73 -13.56
C GLY A 113 -0.40 -2.70 -12.57
N GLY A 114 0.82 -2.80 -13.08
CA GLY A 114 2.03 -2.80 -12.29
C GLY A 114 2.37 -4.15 -11.67
N PHE A 115 3.22 -4.14 -10.64
CA PHE A 115 3.63 -5.33 -9.88
C PHE A 115 3.51 -5.06 -8.38
N LEU A 116 3.17 -6.10 -7.61
CA LEU A 116 2.90 -5.96 -6.17
C LEU A 116 4.13 -6.13 -5.32
N THR A 117 5.07 -6.97 -5.73
CA THR A 117 6.31 -7.13 -4.99
C THR A 117 7.41 -7.77 -5.82
N ARG A 118 8.61 -7.31 -5.56
CA ARG A 118 9.85 -8.06 -5.79
C ARG A 118 10.29 -8.61 -4.44
N ASP A 119 11.17 -9.61 -4.47
CA ASP A 119 11.60 -10.40 -3.31
C ASP A 119 11.66 -9.60 -2.00
N PRO A 120 10.89 -10.00 -0.97
CA PRO A 120 10.86 -9.34 0.32
C PRO A 120 12.09 -9.63 1.19
N SER A 121 13.05 -10.47 0.74
CA SER A 121 14.24 -10.83 1.50
C SER A 121 15.31 -9.74 1.56
N ALA A 122 15.12 -8.62 0.85
CA ALA A 122 16.01 -7.48 0.98
C ALA A 122 15.67 -6.72 2.25
N ASP A 123 16.45 -6.94 3.30
CA ASP A 123 16.41 -6.14 4.52
C ASP A 123 16.53 -4.65 4.15
N GLY A 124 15.58 -3.85 4.64
CA GLY A 124 15.63 -2.40 4.51
C GLY A 124 16.87 -1.87 5.24
N GLU A 125 17.50 -0.82 4.71
CA GLU A 125 18.52 -0.08 5.44
C GLU A 125 17.91 0.64 6.66
N GLU A 126 18.73 1.30 7.49
CA GLU A 126 18.33 1.97 8.74
C GLU A 126 17.07 2.83 8.67
N ASP A 127 16.71 3.35 7.49
CA ASP A 127 15.54 4.19 7.29
C ASP A 127 14.25 3.37 6.98
N GLY A 128 14.35 2.06 6.75
CA GLY A 128 13.22 1.18 6.41
C GLY A 128 12.56 1.47 5.06
N VAL A 129 11.53 0.69 4.73
CA VAL A 129 10.80 0.82 3.46
C VAL A 129 9.96 2.09 3.42
N LEU A 130 10.12 2.88 2.36
CA LEU A 130 9.31 4.08 2.11
C LEU A 130 8.18 3.75 1.12
N VAL A 131 7.02 4.37 1.35
CA VAL A 131 5.84 4.17 0.51
C VAL A 131 5.35 5.52 0.00
N SER A 132 5.28 5.70 -1.32
CA SER A 132 4.56 6.82 -1.90
C SER A 132 3.15 6.40 -2.28
N VAL A 133 2.19 7.25 -1.95
CA VAL A 133 0.79 7.09 -2.31
C VAL A 133 0.38 8.30 -3.13
N THR A 134 0.00 8.08 -4.38
CA THR A 134 -0.43 9.15 -5.28
C THR A 134 -1.84 8.89 -5.76
N ARG A 135 -2.75 9.84 -5.50
CA ARG A 135 -4.12 9.82 -6.04
C ARG A 135 -4.19 10.76 -7.22
N MET A 136 -4.62 10.27 -8.35
CA MET A 136 -4.68 11.02 -9.61
C MET A 136 -6.09 11.04 -10.16
N THR A 137 -6.51 12.19 -10.71
CA THR A 137 -7.76 12.31 -11.47
C THR A 137 -7.43 12.74 -12.89
N ALA A 138 -7.75 11.90 -13.85
CA ALA A 138 -7.51 12.17 -15.28
C ALA A 138 -8.45 13.28 -15.79
N LYS A 139 -7.94 14.18 -16.63
CA LYS A 139 -8.77 15.16 -17.34
C LYS A 139 -9.77 14.50 -18.29
N ARG A 140 -9.39 13.40 -18.94
CA ARG A 140 -10.20 12.70 -19.93
C ARG A 140 -10.62 11.31 -19.45
N SER A 141 -9.67 10.38 -19.38
CA SER A 141 -9.96 8.98 -19.06
C SER A 141 -8.84 8.32 -18.26
N PHE A 142 -9.18 7.26 -17.54
CA PHE A 142 -8.22 6.38 -16.89
C PHE A 142 -7.22 5.77 -17.89
N GLU A 143 -7.67 5.41 -19.09
CA GLU A 143 -6.83 4.79 -20.11
C GLU A 143 -5.75 5.75 -20.63
N ASP A 144 -6.00 7.07 -20.64
CA ASP A 144 -4.97 8.06 -21.01
C ASP A 144 -3.82 8.01 -19.99
N LEU A 145 -4.12 7.91 -18.68
CA LEU A 145 -3.10 7.76 -17.64
C LEU A 145 -2.36 6.42 -17.79
N MET A 146 -3.10 5.34 -18.04
CA MET A 146 -2.51 4.01 -18.24
C MET A 146 -1.59 3.97 -19.47
N GLY A 147 -1.94 4.68 -20.55
CA GLY A 147 -1.09 4.83 -21.73
C GLY A 147 0.26 5.48 -21.43
N ILE A 148 0.29 6.41 -20.46
CA ILE A 148 1.52 7.06 -19.99
C ILE A 148 2.28 6.15 -19.02
N LEU A 149 1.58 5.50 -18.09
CA LEU A 149 2.20 4.75 -17.00
C LEU A 149 2.73 3.37 -17.42
N ARG A 150 2.07 2.64 -18.33
CA ARG A 150 2.49 1.28 -18.70
C ARG A 150 3.95 1.21 -19.20
N PRO A 151 4.42 2.05 -20.14
CA PRO A 151 5.81 2.03 -20.55
C PRO A 151 6.79 2.33 -19.42
N PHE A 152 6.39 3.23 -18.51
CA PHE A 152 7.22 3.58 -17.35
C PHE A 152 7.29 2.44 -16.32
N VAL A 153 6.18 1.73 -16.06
CA VAL A 153 6.16 0.52 -15.24
C VAL A 153 7.11 -0.54 -15.79
N ASP A 154 7.09 -0.73 -17.11
CA ASP A 154 8.00 -1.69 -17.78
C ASP A 154 9.47 -1.29 -17.60
N TRP A 155 9.77 0.00 -17.68
CA TRP A 155 11.10 0.53 -17.44
C TRP A 155 11.51 0.34 -15.96
N VAL A 156 10.70 0.75 -14.99
CA VAL A 156 10.95 0.54 -13.55
C VAL A 156 11.18 -0.95 -13.25
N THR A 157 10.38 -1.81 -13.87
CA THR A 157 10.49 -3.26 -13.69
C THR A 157 11.86 -3.80 -14.10
N LYS A 158 12.44 -3.25 -15.16
CA LYS A 158 13.72 -3.70 -15.73
C LYS A 158 14.93 -3.06 -15.06
N THR A 159 14.82 -1.81 -14.63
CA THR A 159 15.99 -0.97 -14.29
C THR A 159 16.09 -0.62 -12.81
N GLU A 160 15.00 -0.67 -12.05
CA GLU A 160 14.97 -0.26 -10.65
C GLU A 160 14.69 -1.43 -9.69
N PRO A 161 15.67 -2.29 -9.40
CA PRO A 161 15.46 -3.46 -8.53
C PRO A 161 15.10 -3.12 -7.09
N ASN A 162 15.42 -1.90 -6.64
CA ASN A 162 15.12 -1.39 -5.29
C ASN A 162 13.72 -0.73 -5.17
N VAL A 163 12.94 -0.72 -6.24
CA VAL A 163 11.49 -0.46 -6.20
C VAL A 163 10.80 -1.80 -5.99
N PHE A 164 10.26 -2.02 -4.80
CA PHE A 164 9.67 -3.30 -4.40
C PHE A 164 8.26 -3.50 -4.89
N THR A 165 7.48 -2.44 -4.99
CA THR A 165 6.11 -2.43 -5.48
C THR A 165 5.92 -1.22 -6.39
N TYR A 166 5.21 -1.41 -7.48
CA TYR A 166 4.69 -0.35 -8.32
C TYR A 166 3.28 -0.77 -8.75
N ALA A 167 2.27 -0.45 -7.93
CA ALA A 167 0.92 -0.97 -8.09
C ALA A 167 -0.07 0.13 -8.47
N ILE A 168 -0.83 -0.12 -9.51
CA ILE A 168 -1.83 0.80 -10.05
C ILE A 168 -3.21 0.21 -9.83
N PHE A 169 -4.12 1.04 -9.34
CA PHE A 169 -5.50 0.67 -9.05
C PHE A 169 -6.47 1.63 -9.71
N SER A 170 -7.61 1.10 -10.13
CA SER A 170 -8.75 1.81 -10.66
C SER A 170 -9.92 1.83 -9.67
N ARG A 171 -10.87 2.73 -9.90
CA ARG A 171 -12.07 2.86 -9.06
C ARG A 171 -13.31 2.98 -9.95
N PRO A 172 -14.09 1.89 -10.14
CA PRO A 172 -15.25 1.91 -11.06
C PRO A 172 -16.30 2.98 -10.73
N LYS A 173 -16.48 3.30 -9.43
CA LYS A 173 -17.39 4.39 -8.99
C LYS A 173 -16.85 5.80 -9.28
N ALA A 174 -15.59 5.92 -9.66
CA ALA A 174 -14.93 7.16 -10.06
C ALA A 174 -13.96 6.84 -11.22
N PRO A 175 -14.49 6.65 -12.45
CA PRO A 175 -13.77 5.99 -13.55
C PRO A 175 -12.58 6.80 -14.10
N ARG A 176 -12.37 8.03 -13.62
CA ARG A 176 -11.19 8.85 -13.94
C ARG A 176 -10.14 8.86 -12.84
N GLU A 177 -10.45 8.26 -11.68
CA GLU A 177 -9.51 8.17 -10.56
C GLU A 177 -8.56 6.99 -10.71
N LEU A 178 -7.32 7.22 -10.32
CA LEU A 178 -6.24 6.25 -10.24
C LEU A 178 -5.54 6.40 -8.88
N LEU A 179 -5.26 5.27 -8.24
CA LEU A 179 -4.38 5.20 -7.09
C LEU A 179 -3.10 4.50 -7.52
N LEU A 180 -1.96 5.14 -7.27
CA LEU A 180 -0.63 4.57 -7.45
C LEU A 180 0.03 4.41 -6.09
N ILE A 181 0.55 3.21 -5.82
CA ILE A 181 1.32 2.91 -4.61
C ILE A 181 2.67 2.35 -5.03
N VAL A 182 3.73 3.00 -4.55
CA VAL A 182 5.10 2.59 -4.83
C VAL A 182 5.85 2.38 -3.52
N ARG A 183 6.49 1.22 -3.36
CA ARG A 183 7.33 0.89 -2.20
C ARG A 183 8.80 0.89 -2.63
N TYR A 184 9.60 1.65 -1.94
CA TYR A 184 11.03 1.80 -2.15
C TYR A 184 11.79 1.13 -1.01
N LYS A 185 12.86 0.42 -1.33
CA LYS A 185 13.73 -0.22 -0.33
C LYS A 185 14.15 0.76 0.78
N ASP A 186 14.52 1.99 0.41
CA ASP A 186 15.07 3.02 1.27
C ASP A 186 15.01 4.40 0.61
N ARG A 187 15.53 5.42 1.28
CA ARG A 187 15.63 6.81 0.74
C ARG A 187 16.50 6.91 -0.50
N LYS A 188 17.53 6.09 -0.62
CA LYS A 188 18.42 6.10 -1.79
C LYS A 188 17.69 5.60 -3.02
N ALA A 189 16.89 4.54 -2.87
CA ALA A 189 16.03 4.03 -3.93
C ALA A 189 14.99 5.07 -4.36
N LEU A 190 14.30 5.72 -3.41
CA LEU A 190 13.37 6.81 -3.69
C LEU A 190 14.07 7.95 -4.43
N LYS A 191 15.23 8.41 -3.94
CA LYS A 191 16.00 9.49 -4.58
C LYS A 191 16.40 9.12 -6.00
N GLY A 192 16.95 7.91 -6.21
CA GLY A 192 17.34 7.44 -7.54
C GLY A 192 16.15 7.41 -8.52
N HIS A 193 14.98 6.94 -8.07
CA HIS A 193 13.75 6.96 -8.85
C HIS A 193 13.34 8.38 -9.27
N LEU A 194 13.33 9.32 -8.32
CA LEU A 194 12.93 10.71 -8.59
C LEU A 194 13.90 11.46 -9.50
N GLU A 195 15.20 11.13 -9.46
CA GLU A 195 16.25 11.77 -10.27
C GLU A 195 16.42 11.14 -11.65
N ALA A 196 15.74 10.03 -11.94
CA ALA A 196 15.80 9.38 -13.25
C ALA A 196 15.18 10.25 -14.35
N PRO A 197 15.85 10.41 -15.53
CA PRO A 197 15.28 11.17 -16.65
C PRO A 197 13.90 10.65 -17.10
N GLU A 198 13.71 9.33 -17.05
CA GLU A 198 12.44 8.68 -17.40
C GLU A 198 11.33 9.06 -16.43
N HIS A 199 11.66 9.25 -15.14
CA HIS A 199 10.71 9.75 -14.14
C HIS A 199 10.30 11.19 -14.46
N THR A 200 11.26 12.06 -14.79
CA THR A 200 10.97 13.43 -15.20
C THR A 200 10.03 13.47 -16.42
N ASP A 201 10.32 12.69 -17.45
CA ASP A 201 9.50 12.60 -18.67
C ASP A 201 8.06 12.12 -18.37
N VAL A 202 7.91 11.08 -17.54
CA VAL A 202 6.58 10.58 -17.18
C VAL A 202 5.79 11.58 -16.35
N VAL A 203 6.43 12.27 -15.38
CA VAL A 203 5.79 13.30 -14.56
C VAL A 203 5.31 14.48 -15.42
N GLU A 204 6.10 14.94 -16.38
CA GLU A 204 5.66 15.98 -17.32
C GLU A 204 4.43 15.55 -18.13
N LYS A 205 4.40 14.32 -18.64
CA LYS A 205 3.25 13.78 -19.37
C LYS A 205 2.01 13.69 -18.48
N LEU A 206 2.17 13.18 -17.25
CA LEU A 206 1.10 13.08 -16.28
C LEU A 206 0.54 14.45 -15.89
N THR A 207 1.39 15.46 -15.64
CA THR A 207 0.98 16.81 -15.29
C THR A 207 0.04 17.42 -16.36
N ARG A 208 0.27 17.13 -17.63
CA ARG A 208 -0.62 17.58 -18.73
C ARG A 208 -1.95 16.83 -18.75
N ALA A 209 -1.98 15.57 -18.30
CA ALA A 209 -3.14 14.69 -18.33
C ALA A 209 -4.01 14.74 -17.06
N LEU A 210 -3.50 15.29 -15.96
CA LEU A 210 -4.15 15.35 -14.65
C LEU A 210 -4.93 16.67 -14.43
N GLU A 211 -6.01 16.58 -13.64
CA GLU A 211 -6.80 17.76 -13.20
C GLU A 211 -6.04 18.62 -12.19
N SER A 212 -5.18 18.02 -11.37
CA SER A 212 -4.39 18.70 -10.34
C SER A 212 -2.91 18.34 -10.47
N ASP A 213 -2.05 19.12 -9.80
CA ASP A 213 -0.63 18.87 -9.73
C ASP A 213 -0.37 17.53 -9.00
N ILE A 214 0.44 16.68 -9.63
CA ILE A 214 0.82 15.38 -9.09
C ILE A 214 1.57 15.49 -7.76
N THR A 215 2.35 16.54 -7.56
CA THR A 215 3.10 16.76 -6.32
C THR A 215 2.20 17.02 -5.13
N GLN A 216 1.05 17.66 -5.34
CA GLN A 216 0.04 17.90 -4.31
C GLN A 216 -0.79 16.63 -4.02
N SER A 217 -0.80 15.69 -4.95
CA SER A 217 -1.55 14.44 -4.87
C SER A 217 -0.72 13.27 -4.32
N THR A 218 0.58 13.49 -4.09
CA THR A 218 1.52 12.48 -3.61
C THR A 218 1.82 12.69 -2.13
N THR A 219 1.69 11.64 -1.34
CA THR A 219 2.09 11.60 0.07
C THR A 219 3.15 10.54 0.29
N LEU A 220 4.08 10.80 1.22
CA LEU A 220 5.18 9.90 1.55
C LEU A 220 4.98 9.33 2.95
N TRP A 221 5.17 8.03 3.06
CA TRP A 221 4.92 7.22 4.25
C TRP A 221 6.12 6.34 4.58
N GLN A 222 6.19 5.92 5.85
CA GLN A 222 7.09 4.92 6.35
C GLN A 222 6.31 3.62 6.57
N GLU A 223 6.73 2.51 5.96
CA GLU A 223 6.10 1.22 6.23
C GLU A 223 6.33 0.82 7.70
N VAL A 224 5.28 0.32 8.33
CA VAL A 224 5.36 -0.22 9.69
C VAL A 224 6.10 -1.56 9.62
N PRO A 225 7.24 -1.70 10.30
CA PRO A 225 7.93 -3.00 10.37
C PRO A 225 6.97 -4.10 10.84
N ASP A 226 7.13 -5.31 10.31
CA ASP A 226 6.29 -6.48 10.60
C ASP A 226 4.82 -6.42 10.14
N SER A 227 4.34 -5.28 9.60
CA SER A 227 3.00 -5.24 9.03
C SER A 227 2.93 -5.82 7.63
N PHE A 228 4.05 -5.84 6.89
CA PHE A 228 4.04 -6.27 5.49
C PHE A 228 3.84 -7.78 5.34
N VAL A 229 2.82 -8.13 4.57
CA VAL A 229 2.52 -9.49 4.15
C VAL A 229 2.37 -9.53 2.63
N ASN A 230 2.94 -10.54 2.00
CA ASN A 230 2.77 -10.79 0.58
C ASN A 230 2.81 -12.30 0.30
N HIS A 231 1.75 -12.80 -0.33
CA HIS A 231 1.65 -14.19 -0.74
C HIS A 231 2.00 -14.41 -2.22
N GLY A 232 2.48 -13.37 -2.91
CA GLY A 232 2.73 -13.39 -4.34
C GLY A 232 1.42 -13.40 -5.15
N THR A 233 1.47 -12.87 -6.35
CA THR A 233 0.49 -13.20 -7.38
C THR A 233 0.91 -14.55 -7.92
N GLY A 234 0.14 -15.59 -7.62
CA GLY A 234 0.48 -16.96 -7.98
C GLY A 234 0.69 -17.17 -9.48
N ASP A 235 1.90 -16.95 -9.92
CA ASP A 235 2.43 -17.62 -11.09
C ASP A 235 2.86 -19.00 -10.60
N GLY A 236 1.90 -19.92 -10.57
CA GLY A 236 1.92 -21.36 -10.42
C GLY A 236 3.21 -22.13 -10.17
N LYS A 237 4.09 -21.68 -9.28
CA LYS A 237 5.17 -22.48 -8.71
C LYS A 237 5.11 -22.39 -7.19
N SER A 238 4.27 -23.26 -6.62
CA SER A 238 4.40 -23.71 -5.24
C SER A 238 5.89 -23.98 -4.96
N ARG A 239 6.51 -23.16 -4.12
CA ARG A 239 7.72 -23.59 -3.44
C ARG A 239 7.24 -24.57 -2.37
N ASP A 240 7.29 -25.86 -2.70
CA ASP A 240 7.29 -26.94 -1.74
C ASP A 240 8.37 -26.64 -0.70
N ALA A 241 7.97 -26.11 0.43
CA ALA A 241 8.76 -26.14 1.64
C ALA A 241 8.71 -27.59 2.15
N SER A 242 9.44 -28.48 1.51
CA SER A 242 9.75 -29.80 2.07
C SER A 242 10.55 -29.57 3.34
N ALA A 243 9.84 -29.64 4.46
CA ALA A 243 10.40 -29.95 5.76
C ALA A 243 11.33 -31.16 5.61
N LYS A 244 12.60 -30.96 5.88
CA LYS A 244 13.48 -32.04 6.34
C LYS A 244 13.74 -31.83 7.81
N LEU A 245 13.22 -32.79 8.56
CA LEU A 245 13.55 -33.28 9.90
C LEU A 245 14.79 -32.67 10.57
#